data_798b61630339fb31daa9b491ba1f8973
#
_entry.id   798b61630339fb31daa9b491ba1f8973
#
_cell.length_a   1.000
_cell.length_b   1.000
_cell.length_c   1.000
_cell.angle_alpha   90.00
_cell.angle_beta   90.00
_cell.angle_gamma   90.00
#
_symmetry.space_group_name_H-M   'P 1'
#
loop_
_entity.id
_entity.type
_entity.pdbx_description
1 polymer ?
#
loop_
_entity_poly.entity_id
_entity_poly.type
_entity_poly.pdbx_seq_one_letter_code
_entity_poly.pdbx_strand_id
1 'polypeptide(L)'
;MRRRTMVVSVLLAVSAAGLSYAGCVNKQEQKGVDIGASQSVKDLMVARGLTDADVEAALKTYVPPGKHDEYMIFASGGQSGNLHVMGVPSMRQLKTIAVFSPESWQGYGVGGDSDKILAEGSQDGHKLTWADVHHPNLSETNGDYDGEFIFANDKANARVAVVDLKDFATKQIVANPLVASDHGGAFVTPNTDYVIETSQYPAPLGRTYAPLSEFKEKYRGVAVFWKFDRKRGRIDKAKSWAMELPPYTQDLADAGKLDSDGWT
;
A
#
# COMPACT_ATOMS: atom_id res chain seq x y z
N MET A 1 -53.24 45.11 15.10
CA MET A 1 -53.30 44.04 14.06
C MET A 1 -52.37 42.91 14.43
N ARG A 2 -52.90 41.82 14.98
CA ARG A 2 -52.16 40.63 15.38
C ARG A 2 -52.23 39.61 14.24
N ARG A 3 -51.11 39.30 13.60
CA ARG A 3 -51.03 38.18 12.64
C ARG A 3 -50.84 36.88 13.43
N ARG A 4 -51.79 35.97 13.33
CA ARG A 4 -51.73 34.60 13.84
C ARG A 4 -50.93 33.74 12.84
N THR A 5 -49.86 33.15 13.27
CA THR A 5 -49.12 32.16 12.51
C THR A 5 -49.77 30.79 12.79
N MET A 6 -50.25 30.20 11.73
CA MET A 6 -50.88 28.87 11.75
C MET A 6 -49.78 27.80 11.58
N VAL A 7 -49.59 27.00 12.62
CA VAL A 7 -48.70 25.85 12.57
C VAL A 7 -49.53 24.67 12.09
N VAL A 8 -49.20 24.14 10.92
CA VAL A 8 -49.82 22.91 10.38
C VAL A 8 -48.91 21.76 10.77
N SER A 9 -49.36 20.96 11.74
CA SER A 9 -48.73 19.70 12.11
C SER A 9 -49.20 18.61 11.16
N VAL A 10 -48.30 18.11 10.33
CA VAL A 10 -48.55 16.92 9.50
C VAL A 10 -48.18 15.70 10.33
N LEU A 11 -49.19 14.98 10.82
CA LEU A 11 -49.00 13.65 11.36
C LEU A 11 -48.85 12.65 10.21
N LEU A 12 -47.63 12.12 10.00
CA LEU A 12 -47.44 10.95 9.16
C LEU A 12 -47.73 9.69 9.99
N ALA A 13 -48.86 9.07 9.71
CA ALA A 13 -49.19 7.73 10.20
C ALA A 13 -48.37 6.72 9.35
N VAL A 14 -47.33 6.14 9.93
CA VAL A 14 -46.63 5.01 9.34
C VAL A 14 -47.43 3.75 9.71
N SER A 15 -48.18 3.26 8.76
CA SER A 15 -48.83 1.93 8.85
C SER A 15 -47.75 0.88 8.64
N ALA A 16 -47.37 0.18 9.71
CA ALA A 16 -46.54 -1.02 9.67
C ALA A 16 -47.32 -2.17 9.01
N ALA A 17 -47.27 -2.29 7.71
CA ALA A 17 -47.63 -3.50 7.00
C ALA A 17 -46.43 -4.46 7.09
N GLY A 18 -46.54 -5.40 8.03
CA GLY A 18 -45.62 -6.52 8.15
C GLY A 18 -45.71 -7.42 6.92
N LEU A 19 -44.90 -7.23 5.94
CA LEU A 19 -44.62 -8.20 4.88
C LEU A 19 -43.66 -9.24 5.44
N SER A 20 -44.21 -10.34 5.95
CA SER A 20 -43.45 -11.55 6.20
C SER A 20 -42.99 -12.11 4.86
N TYR A 21 -41.80 -11.74 4.44
CA TYR A 21 -41.08 -12.44 3.38
C TYR A 21 -40.63 -13.79 3.94
N ALA A 22 -41.53 -14.79 3.91
CA ALA A 22 -41.14 -16.19 3.95
C ALA A 22 -40.50 -16.50 2.59
N GLY A 23 -39.24 -16.01 2.41
CA GLY A 23 -38.39 -16.49 1.34
C GLY A 23 -38.13 -17.96 1.60
N CYS A 24 -38.79 -18.84 0.84
CA CYS A 24 -38.34 -20.20 0.67
C CYS A 24 -36.90 -20.14 0.15
N VAL A 25 -35.92 -20.17 1.05
CA VAL A 25 -34.56 -20.53 0.71
C VAL A 25 -34.69 -22.00 0.30
N ASN A 26 -34.80 -22.24 -1.01
CA ASN A 26 -34.49 -23.53 -1.57
C ASN A 26 -33.06 -23.86 -1.11
N LYS A 27 -32.93 -24.64 -0.04
CA LYS A 27 -31.75 -25.41 0.22
C LYS A 27 -31.62 -26.37 -0.94
N GLN A 28 -30.94 -25.91 -2.01
CA GLN A 28 -30.29 -26.85 -2.90
C GLN A 28 -29.31 -27.59 -2.01
N GLU A 29 -29.62 -28.84 -1.70
CA GLU A 29 -28.65 -29.78 -1.19
C GLU A 29 -27.53 -29.81 -2.22
N GLN A 30 -26.49 -29.01 -1.97
CA GLN A 30 -25.22 -29.20 -2.66
C GLN A 30 -24.79 -30.61 -2.30
N LYS A 31 -24.88 -31.52 -3.27
CA LYS A 31 -24.27 -32.84 -3.15
C LYS A 31 -22.77 -32.58 -2.88
N GLY A 32 -22.41 -32.73 -1.63
CA GLY A 32 -21.03 -32.59 -1.22
C GLY A 32 -20.18 -33.57 -2.00
N VAL A 33 -19.04 -33.11 -2.48
CA VAL A 33 -18.02 -34.00 -3.01
C VAL A 33 -17.58 -34.85 -1.81
N ASP A 34 -17.74 -36.16 -1.91
CA ASP A 34 -17.20 -37.06 -0.88
C ASP A 34 -15.67 -37.00 -0.95
N ILE A 35 -15.10 -36.22 -0.07
CA ILE A 35 -13.64 -36.07 0.02
C ILE A 35 -12.95 -37.28 0.66
N GLY A 36 -13.67 -38.35 0.92
CA GLY A 36 -13.13 -39.55 1.59
C GLY A 36 -12.56 -39.26 2.99
N ALA A 37 -13.10 -38.24 3.65
CA ALA A 37 -12.60 -37.77 4.93
C ALA A 37 -12.67 -38.85 6.01
N SER A 38 -11.61 -38.93 6.83
CA SER A 38 -11.57 -39.80 8.00
C SER A 38 -12.68 -39.43 9.00
N GLN A 39 -13.04 -40.36 9.87
CA GLN A 39 -14.06 -40.10 10.90
C GLN A 39 -13.70 -38.88 11.76
N SER A 40 -12.43 -38.69 12.10
CA SER A 40 -11.97 -37.54 12.88
C SER A 40 -12.18 -36.19 12.16
N VAL A 41 -12.05 -36.14 10.83
CA VAL A 41 -12.36 -34.95 10.04
C VAL A 41 -13.86 -34.67 10.04
N LYS A 42 -14.70 -35.70 9.87
CA LYS A 42 -16.16 -35.59 9.92
C LYS A 42 -16.64 -35.07 11.30
N ASP A 43 -16.06 -35.57 12.37
CA ASP A 43 -16.38 -35.14 13.74
C ASP A 43 -16.00 -33.67 13.96
N LEU A 44 -14.87 -33.21 13.43
CA LEU A 44 -14.47 -31.82 13.47
C LEU A 44 -15.38 -30.92 12.64
N MET A 45 -15.80 -31.38 11.46
CA MET A 45 -16.75 -30.64 10.62
C MET A 45 -18.06 -30.42 11.37
N VAL A 46 -18.61 -31.48 11.98
CA VAL A 46 -19.85 -31.39 12.78
C VAL A 46 -19.64 -30.44 13.96
N ALA A 47 -18.58 -30.60 14.73
CA ALA A 47 -18.29 -29.80 15.92
C ALA A 47 -18.15 -28.30 15.61
N ARG A 48 -17.68 -27.96 14.41
CA ARG A 48 -17.45 -26.58 13.95
C ARG A 48 -18.53 -26.06 13.00
N GLY A 49 -19.54 -26.87 12.66
CA GLY A 49 -20.58 -26.49 11.71
C GLY A 49 -20.07 -26.25 10.28
N LEU A 50 -19.03 -26.99 9.88
CA LEU A 50 -18.41 -26.84 8.55
C LEU A 50 -19.09 -27.74 7.53
N THR A 51 -19.15 -27.25 6.30
CA THR A 51 -19.59 -27.98 5.12
C THR A 51 -18.38 -28.54 4.34
N ASP A 52 -18.63 -29.45 3.40
CA ASP A 52 -17.59 -29.95 2.48
C ASP A 52 -16.93 -28.80 1.71
N ALA A 53 -17.69 -27.78 1.32
CA ALA A 53 -17.17 -26.60 0.64
C ALA A 53 -16.21 -25.80 1.52
N ASP A 54 -16.45 -25.70 2.83
CA ASP A 54 -15.55 -25.04 3.78
C ASP A 54 -14.24 -25.80 3.89
N VAL A 55 -14.29 -27.13 3.92
CA VAL A 55 -13.09 -27.98 3.95
C VAL A 55 -12.31 -27.87 2.65
N GLU A 56 -12.98 -27.88 1.51
CA GLU A 56 -12.32 -27.66 0.21
C GLU A 56 -11.64 -26.30 0.15
N ALA A 57 -12.30 -25.25 0.62
CA ALA A 57 -11.70 -23.91 0.69
C ALA A 57 -10.46 -23.89 1.58
N ALA A 58 -10.53 -24.54 2.75
CA ALA A 58 -9.39 -24.65 3.64
C ALA A 58 -8.22 -25.41 3.00
N LEU A 59 -8.49 -26.48 2.26
CA LEU A 59 -7.44 -27.23 1.54
C LEU A 59 -6.77 -26.40 0.44
N LYS A 60 -7.49 -25.52 -0.23
CA LYS A 60 -6.94 -24.61 -1.24
C LYS A 60 -5.96 -23.59 -0.65
N THR A 61 -6.07 -23.28 0.63
CA THR A 61 -5.20 -22.33 1.33
C THR A 61 -4.16 -23.00 2.22
N TYR A 62 -4.23 -24.32 2.35
CA TYR A 62 -3.32 -25.06 3.22
C TYR A 62 -1.95 -25.27 2.58
N VAL A 63 -0.92 -24.75 3.23
CA VAL A 63 0.48 -25.03 2.88
C VAL A 63 1.07 -25.95 3.97
N PRO A 64 1.45 -27.19 3.60
CA PRO A 64 1.97 -28.16 4.56
C PRO A 64 3.30 -27.73 5.19
N PRO A 65 3.66 -28.22 6.38
CA PRO A 65 4.98 -28.01 6.95
C PRO A 65 6.10 -28.43 6.00
N GLY A 66 7.13 -27.61 5.89
CA GLY A 66 8.27 -27.82 4.99
C GLY A 66 8.01 -27.44 3.54
N LYS A 67 6.83 -26.86 3.22
CA LYS A 67 6.53 -26.25 1.94
C LYS A 67 6.42 -24.74 2.09
N HIS A 68 6.67 -24.04 0.99
CA HIS A 68 6.54 -22.59 0.88
C HIS A 68 5.24 -22.23 0.15
N ASP A 69 4.73 -21.04 0.43
CA ASP A 69 3.72 -20.43 -0.40
C ASP A 69 4.23 -20.26 -1.84
N GLU A 70 3.33 -20.33 -2.79
CA GLU A 70 3.67 -20.23 -4.21
C GLU A 70 4.04 -18.82 -4.61
N TYR A 71 3.35 -17.84 -4.02
CA TYR A 71 3.59 -16.42 -4.25
C TYR A 71 3.68 -15.65 -2.95
N MET A 72 4.24 -14.45 -3.02
CA MET A 72 4.28 -13.48 -1.94
C MET A 72 3.63 -12.18 -2.37
N ILE A 73 2.78 -11.64 -1.51
CA ILE A 73 2.22 -10.30 -1.64
C ILE A 73 2.98 -9.37 -0.70
N PHE A 74 3.37 -8.21 -1.21
CA PHE A 74 3.96 -7.13 -0.43
C PHE A 74 2.93 -6.01 -0.30
N ALA A 75 2.47 -5.78 0.91
CA ALA A 75 1.46 -4.78 1.19
C ALA A 75 2.03 -3.63 2.01
N SER A 76 1.62 -2.42 1.66
CA SER A 76 1.94 -1.24 2.45
C SER A 76 1.29 -1.32 3.83
N GLY A 77 2.05 -1.00 4.88
CA GLY A 77 1.55 -0.77 6.23
C GLY A 77 1.09 0.67 6.47
N GLY A 78 1.14 1.52 5.45
CA GLY A 78 0.76 2.93 5.56
C GLY A 78 1.59 3.65 6.63
N GLN A 79 0.90 4.31 7.54
CA GLN A 79 1.52 5.07 8.61
C GLN A 79 2.29 4.23 9.63
N SER A 80 2.27 2.89 9.55
CA SER A 80 3.15 2.07 10.39
C SER A 80 4.62 2.13 9.97
N GLY A 81 4.92 2.67 8.80
CA GLY A 81 6.28 2.74 8.26
C GLY A 81 6.86 1.41 7.81
N ASN A 82 6.03 0.38 7.68
CA ASN A 82 6.42 -1.00 7.41
C ASN A 82 5.84 -1.54 6.11
N LEU A 83 6.42 -2.62 5.60
CA LEU A 83 5.81 -3.49 4.60
C LEU A 83 5.44 -4.83 5.24
N HIS A 84 4.29 -5.35 4.86
CA HIS A 84 3.83 -6.68 5.28
C HIS A 84 3.99 -7.67 4.14
N VAL A 85 4.57 -8.82 4.44
CA VAL A 85 4.74 -9.92 3.48
C VAL A 85 3.74 -11.00 3.82
N MET A 86 2.90 -11.33 2.86
CA MET A 86 1.89 -12.38 3.00
C MET A 86 2.10 -13.47 1.97
N GLY A 87 1.95 -14.72 2.38
CA GLY A 87 2.04 -15.86 1.49
C GLY A 87 0.71 -16.15 0.77
N VAL A 88 0.78 -16.62 -0.45
CA VAL A 88 -0.36 -17.10 -1.23
C VAL A 88 -0.05 -18.52 -1.70
N PRO A 89 -0.90 -19.50 -1.44
CA PRO A 89 -2.31 -19.39 -1.08
C PRO A 89 -2.62 -19.34 0.41
N SER A 90 -1.64 -19.45 1.33
CA SER A 90 -1.94 -19.60 2.76
C SER A 90 -2.56 -18.35 3.40
N MET A 91 -2.40 -17.19 2.79
CA MET A 91 -2.80 -15.88 3.34
C MET A 91 -2.22 -15.58 4.72
N ARG A 92 -1.10 -16.25 5.06
CA ARG A 92 -0.40 -16.01 6.33
C ARG A 92 0.53 -14.81 6.20
N GLN A 93 0.59 -14.01 7.23
CA GLN A 93 1.64 -13.00 7.36
C GLN A 93 2.97 -13.72 7.64
N LEU A 94 3.90 -13.62 6.69
CA LEU A 94 5.20 -14.27 6.76
C LEU A 94 6.24 -13.40 7.45
N LYS A 95 6.17 -12.07 7.20
CA LYS A 95 7.13 -11.11 7.73
C LYS A 95 6.55 -9.70 7.76
N THR A 96 7.06 -8.88 8.66
CA THR A 96 6.96 -7.43 8.60
C THR A 96 8.38 -6.87 8.40
N ILE A 97 8.54 -6.02 7.41
CA ILE A 97 9.82 -5.38 7.08
C ILE A 97 9.78 -3.96 7.62
N ALA A 98 10.75 -3.60 8.47
CA ALA A 98 10.96 -2.22 8.87
C ALA A 98 11.51 -1.43 7.66
N VAL A 99 10.78 -0.43 7.19
CA VAL A 99 11.19 0.39 6.05
C VAL A 99 11.54 1.79 6.50
N PHE A 100 10.56 2.52 7.04
CA PHE A 100 10.74 3.88 7.58
C PHE A 100 10.51 3.94 9.09
N SER A 101 10.39 2.81 9.74
CA SER A 101 10.37 2.65 11.18
C SER A 101 11.68 2.01 11.65
N PRO A 102 12.14 2.27 12.87
CA PRO A 102 13.40 1.70 13.37
C PRO A 102 13.35 0.19 13.50
N GLU A 103 12.18 -0.36 13.85
CA GLU A 103 11.99 -1.79 14.05
C GLU A 103 10.64 -2.25 13.47
N SER A 104 10.60 -3.47 12.97
CA SER A 104 9.41 -4.03 12.33
C SER A 104 8.19 -4.17 13.25
N TRP A 105 8.38 -4.18 14.54
CA TRP A 105 7.33 -4.34 15.54
C TRP A 105 6.88 -3.04 16.20
N GLN A 106 7.66 -1.96 16.06
CA GLN A 106 7.34 -0.68 16.73
C GLN A 106 6.23 0.08 16.02
N GLY A 107 6.19 0.08 14.70
CA GLY A 107 5.33 0.99 13.97
C GLY A 107 5.52 2.41 14.51
N TYR A 108 4.44 3.13 14.73
CA TYR A 108 4.47 4.42 15.42
C TYR A 108 4.34 4.31 16.92
N GLY A 109 4.14 3.12 17.45
CA GLY A 109 4.01 2.87 18.86
C GLY A 109 2.88 3.63 19.54
N VAL A 110 2.64 3.29 20.78
CA VAL A 110 1.74 4.04 21.65
C VAL A 110 2.63 4.75 22.67
N GLY A 111 2.95 6.01 22.38
CA GLY A 111 3.62 6.91 23.32
C GLY A 111 5.14 6.81 23.40
N GLY A 112 5.72 7.85 23.86
CA GLY A 112 7.03 8.06 24.44
C GLY A 112 8.24 7.90 23.55
N ASP A 113 8.64 6.70 23.21
CA ASP A 113 9.94 6.49 22.57
C ASP A 113 9.91 6.67 21.05
N SER A 114 8.84 6.22 20.40
CA SER A 114 8.65 6.46 18.96
C SER A 114 8.48 7.94 18.64
N ASP A 115 7.78 8.68 19.49
CA ASP A 115 7.57 10.12 19.33
C ASP A 115 8.90 10.89 19.37
N LYS A 116 9.83 10.48 20.24
CA LYS A 116 11.15 11.09 20.32
C LYS A 116 11.99 10.81 19.07
N ILE A 117 12.01 9.56 18.62
CA ILE A 117 12.77 9.17 17.42
C ILE A 117 12.25 9.92 16.19
N LEU A 118 10.94 10.03 16.05
CA LEU A 118 10.31 10.71 14.92
C LEU A 118 10.36 12.23 15.02
N ALA A 119 10.17 12.78 16.24
CA ALA A 119 10.19 14.21 16.47
C ALA A 119 11.59 14.83 16.36
N GLU A 120 12.64 14.08 16.65
CA GLU A 120 14.02 14.51 16.59
C GLU A 120 14.73 14.11 15.31
N GLY A 121 14.09 13.25 14.48
CA GLY A 121 14.66 12.78 13.22
C GLY A 121 14.75 13.89 12.17
N SER A 122 15.84 13.89 11.45
CA SER A 122 16.02 14.72 10.27
C SER A 122 16.79 13.96 9.19
N GLN A 123 16.50 14.26 7.94
CA GLN A 123 17.23 13.74 6.80
C GLN A 123 17.45 14.86 5.79
N ASP A 124 18.70 15.02 5.34
CA ASP A 124 19.12 16.07 4.40
C ASP A 124 18.62 17.47 4.81
N GLY A 125 18.64 17.78 6.13
CA GLY A 125 18.23 19.07 6.70
C GLY A 125 16.72 19.25 6.89
N HIS A 126 15.89 18.26 6.58
CA HIS A 126 14.45 18.30 6.77
C HIS A 126 14.04 17.48 7.99
N LYS A 127 13.19 18.07 8.83
CA LYS A 127 12.60 17.36 9.95
C LYS A 127 11.69 16.25 9.42
N LEU A 128 11.90 15.04 9.92
CA LEU A 128 11.03 13.93 9.62
C LEU A 128 9.75 13.99 10.44
N THR A 129 8.66 13.62 9.82
CA THR A 129 7.38 13.32 10.46
C THR A 129 7.13 11.81 10.38
N TRP A 130 6.00 11.36 10.86
CA TRP A 130 5.59 9.99 10.69
C TRP A 130 5.56 9.63 9.22
N ALA A 131 6.16 8.49 8.92
CA ALA A 131 6.17 7.99 7.57
C ALA A 131 4.78 7.53 7.13
N ASP A 132 4.57 7.51 5.85
CA ASP A 132 3.35 6.99 5.25
C ASP A 132 3.76 6.17 4.02
N VAL A 133 3.95 4.86 4.24
CA VAL A 133 4.41 3.94 3.20
C VAL A 133 3.32 3.77 2.16
N HIS A 134 3.67 4.06 0.91
CA HIS A 134 2.77 3.90 -0.23
C HIS A 134 3.44 3.14 -1.37
N HIS A 135 2.62 2.61 -2.25
CA HIS A 135 2.96 2.06 -3.56
C HIS A 135 4.25 1.23 -3.60
N PRO A 136 4.36 0.14 -2.81
CA PRO A 136 5.50 -0.76 -2.94
C PRO A 136 5.52 -1.37 -4.34
N ASN A 137 6.69 -1.35 -4.99
CA ASN A 137 6.86 -1.92 -6.31
C ASN A 137 8.12 -2.79 -6.35
N LEU A 138 7.99 -3.95 -6.98
CA LEU A 138 9.08 -4.90 -7.13
C LEU A 138 10.03 -4.49 -8.26
N SER A 139 11.29 -4.89 -8.13
CA SER A 139 12.22 -4.80 -9.25
C SER A 139 11.82 -5.72 -10.40
N GLU A 140 12.21 -5.33 -11.59
CA GLU A 140 11.87 -6.02 -12.83
C GLU A 140 13.10 -6.32 -13.68
N THR A 141 13.04 -7.43 -14.40
CA THR A 141 13.95 -7.78 -15.48
C THR A 141 13.12 -8.05 -16.74
N ASN A 142 13.35 -7.27 -17.79
CA ASN A 142 12.57 -7.31 -19.04
C ASN A 142 11.05 -7.12 -18.85
N GLY A 143 10.65 -6.32 -17.87
CA GLY A 143 9.26 -6.05 -17.55
C GLY A 143 8.59 -7.04 -16.59
N ASP A 144 9.26 -8.14 -16.25
CA ASP A 144 8.74 -9.13 -15.31
C ASP A 144 9.35 -8.96 -13.91
N TYR A 145 8.57 -9.21 -12.88
CA TYR A 145 9.03 -9.18 -11.50
C TYR A 145 10.11 -10.24 -11.27
N ASP A 146 11.26 -9.83 -10.76
CA ASP A 146 12.42 -10.71 -10.54
C ASP A 146 12.64 -11.09 -9.07
N GLY A 147 11.93 -10.45 -8.14
CA GLY A 147 12.00 -10.77 -6.72
C GLY A 147 13.34 -10.41 -6.04
N GLU A 148 14.16 -9.53 -6.64
CA GLU A 148 15.44 -9.15 -6.04
C GLU A 148 15.30 -7.98 -5.06
N PHE A 149 14.52 -6.96 -5.43
CA PHE A 149 14.34 -5.75 -4.63
C PHE A 149 12.87 -5.34 -4.60
N ILE A 150 12.54 -4.56 -3.58
CA ILE A 150 11.29 -3.82 -3.53
C ILE A 150 11.57 -2.37 -3.13
N PHE A 151 10.86 -1.47 -3.76
CA PHE A 151 10.93 -0.04 -3.50
C PHE A 151 9.60 0.40 -2.90
N ALA A 152 9.67 1.35 -1.97
CA ALA A 152 8.48 1.94 -1.38
C ALA A 152 8.72 3.42 -1.14
N ASN A 153 7.73 4.25 -1.38
CA ASN A 153 7.82 5.66 -1.07
C ASN A 153 7.24 5.98 0.32
N ASP A 154 7.77 7.03 0.91
CA ASP A 154 7.23 7.68 2.09
C ASP A 154 6.54 8.98 1.66
N LYS A 155 5.25 8.89 1.49
CA LYS A 155 4.43 10.01 1.08
C LYS A 155 4.57 11.22 2.01
N ALA A 156 4.71 10.99 3.31
CA ALA A 156 4.74 12.08 4.30
C ALA A 156 6.04 12.88 4.29
N ASN A 157 7.16 12.27 3.89
CA ASN A 157 8.48 12.89 3.96
C ASN A 157 9.23 12.92 2.61
N ALA A 158 8.55 12.57 1.52
CA ALA A 158 9.13 12.50 0.18
C ALA A 158 10.44 11.71 0.14
N ARG A 159 10.37 10.43 0.51
CA ARG A 159 11.52 9.52 0.54
C ARG A 159 11.21 8.24 -0.20
N VAL A 160 12.24 7.64 -0.78
CA VAL A 160 12.16 6.29 -1.33
C VAL A 160 13.12 5.35 -0.59
N ALA A 161 12.64 4.16 -0.28
CA ALA A 161 13.42 3.09 0.32
C ALA A 161 13.76 2.02 -0.71
N VAL A 162 14.94 1.43 -0.56
CA VAL A 162 15.39 0.22 -1.25
C VAL A 162 15.46 -0.90 -0.24
N VAL A 163 14.69 -1.95 -0.47
CA VAL A 163 14.69 -3.18 0.36
C VAL A 163 15.23 -4.34 -0.48
N ASP A 164 16.22 -5.04 0.02
CA ASP A 164 16.76 -6.27 -0.58
C ASP A 164 15.92 -7.46 -0.14
N LEU A 165 15.37 -8.20 -1.07
CA LEU A 165 14.50 -9.34 -0.78
C LEU A 165 15.26 -10.62 -0.44
N LYS A 166 16.59 -10.64 -0.55
CA LYS A 166 17.41 -11.78 -0.09
C LYS A 166 17.39 -11.90 1.43
N ASP A 167 17.35 -10.78 2.14
CA ASP A 167 17.33 -10.74 3.60
C ASP A 167 16.16 -9.94 4.19
N PHE A 168 15.31 -9.38 3.33
CA PHE A 168 14.18 -8.53 3.71
C PHE A 168 14.61 -7.32 4.56
N ALA A 169 15.74 -6.72 4.21
CA ALA A 169 16.28 -5.59 4.94
C ALA A 169 16.32 -4.33 4.08
N THR A 170 15.96 -3.20 4.68
CA THR A 170 16.09 -1.88 4.08
C THR A 170 17.58 -1.53 3.97
N LYS A 171 18.05 -1.30 2.75
CA LYS A 171 19.47 -1.02 2.45
C LYS A 171 19.76 0.46 2.29
N GLN A 172 18.77 1.23 1.90
CA GLN A 172 18.92 2.66 1.68
C GLN A 172 17.59 3.36 1.77
N ILE A 173 17.61 4.59 2.27
CA ILE A 173 16.52 5.55 2.15
C ILE A 173 17.13 6.82 1.56
N VAL A 174 16.53 7.34 0.51
CA VAL A 174 16.90 8.63 -0.09
C VAL A 174 15.74 9.60 0.03
N ALA A 175 16.05 10.86 0.33
CA ALA A 175 15.06 11.93 0.38
C ALA A 175 15.05 12.70 -0.94
N ASN A 176 13.85 13.06 -1.37
CA ASN A 176 13.65 13.96 -2.50
C ASN A 176 13.83 15.41 -2.04
N PRO A 177 14.85 16.13 -2.54
CA PRO A 177 15.10 17.50 -2.09
C PRO A 177 14.16 18.54 -2.69
N LEU A 178 13.38 18.16 -3.71
CA LEU A 178 12.60 19.09 -4.50
C LEU A 178 11.17 19.30 -3.98
N VAL A 179 10.59 18.25 -3.36
CA VAL A 179 9.19 18.26 -2.95
C VAL A 179 9.03 17.84 -1.50
N ALA A 180 7.91 18.20 -0.92
CA ALA A 180 7.60 17.89 0.48
C ALA A 180 6.81 16.58 0.64
N SER A 181 6.22 16.07 -0.44
CA SER A 181 5.40 14.87 -0.42
C SER A 181 5.43 14.20 -1.80
N ASP A 182 5.72 12.92 -1.81
CA ASP A 182 5.68 12.06 -3.00
C ASP A 182 4.54 11.05 -2.85
N HIS A 183 3.72 10.88 -3.88
CA HIS A 183 2.65 9.91 -3.85
C HIS A 183 2.63 9.00 -5.08
N GLY A 184 2.96 9.54 -6.24
CA GLY A 184 3.09 8.76 -7.47
C GLY A 184 4.40 7.96 -7.50
N GLY A 185 4.29 6.66 -7.34
CA GLY A 185 5.44 5.77 -7.35
C GLY A 185 5.72 5.18 -5.96
N ALA A 186 6.69 4.35 -5.80
CA ALA A 186 8.00 4.13 -6.47
C ALA A 186 7.93 3.18 -7.68
N PHE A 187 7.56 3.65 -8.85
CA PHE A 187 7.49 2.83 -10.06
C PHE A 187 8.86 2.49 -10.61
N VAL A 188 8.98 1.38 -11.33
CA VAL A 188 10.26 0.97 -11.91
C VAL A 188 10.17 0.91 -13.43
N THR A 189 11.29 1.18 -14.09
CA THR A 189 11.43 0.89 -15.53
C THR A 189 11.66 -0.61 -15.76
N PRO A 190 11.41 -1.15 -16.96
CA PRO A 190 11.36 -2.60 -17.24
C PRO A 190 12.60 -3.42 -16.85
N ASN A 191 13.75 -2.79 -16.65
CA ASN A 191 14.97 -3.43 -16.14
C ASN A 191 15.43 -2.81 -14.83
N THR A 192 14.55 -2.06 -14.18
CA THR A 192 14.84 -1.34 -12.94
C THR A 192 16.07 -0.44 -13.07
N ASP A 193 16.27 0.15 -14.24
CA ASP A 193 17.30 1.16 -14.44
C ASP A 193 17.02 2.43 -13.65
N TYR A 194 15.74 2.74 -13.49
CA TYR A 194 15.23 3.85 -12.70
C TYR A 194 14.06 3.44 -11.82
N VAL A 195 14.01 4.06 -10.66
CA VAL A 195 12.83 4.13 -9.80
C VAL A 195 12.26 5.52 -9.96
N ILE A 196 10.95 5.62 -10.21
CA ILE A 196 10.31 6.89 -10.57
C ILE A 196 9.35 7.27 -9.45
N GLU A 197 9.45 8.50 -9.00
CA GLU A 197 8.53 9.10 -8.05
C GLU A 197 8.00 10.42 -8.59
N THR A 198 6.75 10.73 -8.26
CA THR A 198 6.14 12.01 -8.59
C THR A 198 5.55 12.69 -7.36
N SER A 199 5.58 14.01 -7.37
CA SER A 199 5.00 14.80 -6.28
C SER A 199 3.50 14.61 -6.17
N GLN A 200 2.98 14.61 -4.95
CA GLN A 200 1.54 14.57 -4.72
C GLN A 200 0.85 15.88 -5.04
N TYR A 201 1.51 17.00 -4.74
CA TYR A 201 0.95 18.33 -4.92
C TYR A 201 1.96 19.24 -5.61
N PRO A 202 1.49 20.21 -6.44
CA PRO A 202 2.36 21.26 -6.87
C PRO A 202 2.81 22.08 -5.65
N ALA A 203 4.09 22.25 -5.52
CA ALA A 203 4.71 22.99 -4.43
C ALA A 203 5.87 23.82 -4.95
N PRO A 204 6.33 24.83 -4.21
CA PRO A 204 7.58 25.49 -4.54
C PRO A 204 8.73 24.50 -4.52
N LEU A 205 9.54 24.49 -5.57
CA LEU A 205 10.72 23.65 -5.64
C LEU A 205 11.67 23.95 -4.46
N GLY A 206 12.31 22.91 -3.95
CA GLY A 206 13.18 23.03 -2.80
C GLY A 206 12.46 23.33 -1.48
N ARG A 207 11.16 23.12 -1.43
CA ARG A 207 10.31 23.27 -0.24
C ARG A 207 10.28 24.70 0.33
N THR A 208 10.63 25.70 -0.48
CA THR A 208 10.57 27.10 -0.07
C THR A 208 9.21 27.66 -0.44
N TYR A 209 8.44 28.10 0.54
CA TYR A 209 7.14 28.72 0.29
C TYR A 209 7.28 30.01 -0.50
N ALA A 210 6.37 30.22 -1.44
CA ALA A 210 6.26 31.45 -2.23
C ALA A 210 4.92 32.13 -1.94
N PRO A 211 4.79 33.45 -2.19
CA PRO A 211 3.52 34.14 -2.10
C PRO A 211 2.47 33.46 -2.98
N LEU A 212 1.24 33.40 -2.49
CA LEU A 212 0.13 32.78 -3.24
C LEU A 212 -0.08 33.41 -4.63
N SER A 213 0.20 34.70 -4.76
CA SER A 213 0.14 35.41 -6.05
C SER A 213 1.09 34.86 -7.11
N GLU A 214 2.15 34.16 -6.70
CA GLU A 214 3.17 33.59 -7.58
C GLU A 214 2.95 32.09 -7.86
N PHE A 215 1.77 31.54 -7.55
CA PHE A 215 1.56 30.11 -7.63
C PHE A 215 1.72 29.56 -9.07
N LYS A 216 1.35 30.33 -10.08
CA LYS A 216 1.48 29.93 -11.48
C LYS A 216 2.92 29.73 -11.93
N GLU A 217 3.84 30.48 -11.35
CA GLU A 217 5.28 30.45 -11.69
C GLU A 217 6.06 29.57 -10.77
N LYS A 218 5.67 29.47 -9.49
CA LYS A 218 6.47 28.84 -8.43
C LYS A 218 6.01 27.44 -8.05
N TYR A 219 4.72 27.13 -8.20
CA TYR A 219 4.18 25.85 -7.79
C TYR A 219 4.14 24.88 -8.96
N ARG A 220 4.92 23.83 -8.87
CA ARG A 220 5.11 22.80 -9.91
C ARG A 220 5.02 21.41 -9.30
N GLY A 221 4.49 20.47 -10.06
CA GLY A 221 4.74 19.06 -9.85
C GLY A 221 6.13 18.69 -10.35
N VAL A 222 6.67 17.61 -9.86
CA VAL A 222 8.00 17.10 -10.21
C VAL A 222 7.94 15.60 -10.39
N ALA A 223 8.59 15.08 -11.43
CA ALA A 223 8.90 13.68 -11.56
C ALA A 223 10.41 13.49 -11.34
N VAL A 224 10.77 12.57 -10.45
CA VAL A 224 12.16 12.23 -10.14
C VAL A 224 12.46 10.82 -10.63
N PHE A 225 13.57 10.67 -11.30
CA PHE A 225 14.07 9.41 -11.83
C PHE A 225 15.32 9.05 -11.05
N TRP A 226 15.18 8.17 -10.09
CA TRP A 226 16.25 7.67 -9.27
C TRP A 226 17.02 6.58 -10.01
N LYS A 227 18.26 6.86 -10.44
CA LYS A 227 19.10 5.83 -11.07
C LYS A 227 19.40 4.72 -10.08
N PHE A 228 18.99 3.51 -10.39
CA PHE A 228 19.28 2.34 -9.57
C PHE A 228 20.52 1.60 -10.05
N ASP A 229 21.44 1.33 -9.16
CA ASP A 229 22.60 0.46 -9.38
C ASP A 229 22.27 -0.92 -8.79
N ARG A 230 21.79 -1.81 -9.64
CA ARG A 230 21.41 -3.17 -9.26
C ARG A 230 22.53 -3.97 -8.62
N LYS A 231 23.78 -3.81 -9.09
CA LYS A 231 24.95 -4.52 -8.55
C LYS A 231 25.23 -4.13 -7.10
N ARG A 232 25.01 -2.87 -6.77
CA ARG A 232 25.20 -2.32 -5.42
C ARG A 232 23.94 -2.41 -4.57
N GLY A 233 22.78 -2.69 -5.18
CA GLY A 233 21.49 -2.65 -4.52
C GLY A 233 21.15 -1.26 -3.97
N ARG A 234 21.49 -0.19 -4.69
CA ARG A 234 21.37 1.18 -4.20
C ARG A 234 21.04 2.18 -5.31
N ILE A 235 20.35 3.23 -4.93
CA ILE A 235 20.15 4.42 -5.77
C ILE A 235 21.46 5.22 -5.84
N ASP A 236 21.87 5.57 -7.04
CA ASP A 236 22.97 6.49 -7.35
C ASP A 236 22.41 7.92 -7.52
N LYS A 237 22.40 8.68 -6.44
CA LYS A 237 21.87 10.06 -6.45
C LYS A 237 22.58 10.96 -7.49
N ALA A 238 23.86 10.72 -7.75
CA ALA A 238 24.62 11.55 -8.69
C ALA A 238 24.22 11.34 -10.16
N LYS A 239 23.62 10.19 -10.47
CA LYS A 239 23.10 9.86 -11.81
C LYS A 239 21.59 9.96 -11.91
N SER A 240 20.94 10.34 -10.83
CA SER A 240 19.50 10.59 -10.79
C SER A 240 19.20 11.98 -11.35
N TRP A 241 18.01 12.14 -11.88
CA TRP A 241 17.57 13.41 -12.45
C TRP A 241 16.08 13.65 -12.18
N ALA A 242 15.63 14.87 -12.39
CA ALA A 242 14.25 15.26 -12.20
C ALA A 242 13.79 16.18 -13.32
N MET A 243 12.49 16.23 -13.54
CA MET A 243 11.87 17.18 -14.43
C MET A 243 10.69 17.86 -13.75
N GLU A 244 10.49 19.12 -14.03
CA GLU A 244 9.26 19.82 -13.66
C GLU A 244 8.12 19.36 -14.55
N LEU A 245 6.96 19.16 -13.94
CA LEU A 245 5.72 18.93 -14.66
C LEU A 245 5.11 20.26 -15.12
N PRO A 246 4.22 20.26 -16.13
CA PRO A 246 3.53 21.47 -16.56
C PRO A 246 2.81 22.17 -15.40
N PRO A 247 2.56 23.49 -15.49
CA PRO A 247 1.78 24.21 -14.50
C PRO A 247 0.48 23.49 -14.16
N TYR A 248 0.09 23.47 -12.89
CA TYR A 248 -1.11 22.80 -12.35
C TYR A 248 -1.10 21.28 -12.36
N THR A 249 -0.07 20.63 -12.88
CA THR A 249 0.04 19.17 -12.74
C THR A 249 0.42 18.85 -11.30
N GLN A 250 -0.41 18.06 -10.66
CA GLN A 250 -0.24 17.68 -9.24
C GLN A 250 0.51 16.37 -9.11
N ASP A 251 -0.04 15.35 -9.70
CA ASP A 251 0.36 13.97 -9.48
C ASP A 251 0.31 13.22 -10.80
N LEU A 252 1.34 12.49 -11.09
CA LEU A 252 1.28 11.40 -12.04
C LEU A 252 1.02 10.14 -11.21
N ALA A 253 -0.25 9.78 -11.10
CA ALA A 253 -0.67 8.69 -10.21
C ALA A 253 -0.11 7.35 -10.66
N ASP A 254 0.15 7.19 -11.96
CA ASP A 254 0.74 5.98 -12.52
C ASP A 254 1.77 6.33 -13.60
N ALA A 255 2.96 5.79 -13.46
CA ALA A 255 3.82 5.58 -14.61
C ALA A 255 3.34 4.29 -15.27
N GLY A 256 3.04 4.34 -16.55
CA GLY A 256 2.68 3.13 -17.28
C GLY A 256 3.75 2.07 -17.10
N LYS A 257 3.34 0.87 -16.73
CA LYS A 257 4.21 -0.28 -16.66
C LYS A 257 4.28 -0.92 -18.03
N LEU A 258 5.48 -1.03 -18.58
CA LEU A 258 5.72 -1.88 -19.74
C LEU A 258 5.72 -3.32 -19.24
N ASP A 259 4.71 -4.09 -19.58
CA ASP A 259 4.67 -5.52 -19.30
C ASP A 259 5.56 -6.33 -20.24
N SER A 260 5.63 -7.65 -20.03
CA SER A 260 6.40 -8.57 -20.87
C SER A 260 5.92 -8.58 -22.33
N ASP A 261 4.70 -8.16 -22.59
CA ASP A 261 4.10 -8.07 -23.92
C ASP A 261 4.37 -6.74 -24.63
N GLY A 262 5.04 -5.80 -23.94
CA GLY A 262 5.40 -4.50 -24.46
C GLY A 262 4.30 -3.44 -24.43
N TRP A 263 3.25 -3.66 -23.63
CA TRP A 263 2.18 -2.69 -23.40
C TRP A 263 2.47 -1.80 -22.21
N THR A 264 2.13 -0.55 -22.31
CA THR A 264 2.23 0.44 -21.21
C THR A 264 0.85 0.97 -20.84
#